data_bf20ac1aed8a4cb618dec318c05ce977
#
_entry.id   bf20ac1aed8a4cb618dec318c05ce977
#
_cell.length_a   1.000
_cell.length_b   1.000
_cell.length_c   1.000
_cell.angle_alpha   90.00
_cell.angle_beta   90.00
_cell.angle_gamma   90.00
#
_symmetry.space_group_name_H-M   'P 1'
#
loop_
_entity.id
_entity.type
_entity.pdbx_description
1 polymer ?
#
loop_
_entity_poly.entity_id
_entity_poly.type
_entity_poly.pdbx_seq_one_letter_code
_entity_poly.pdbx_strand_id
1 'polypeptide(L)'
;SEAFSAEKETEVAVHSPIPPRRFNDGAFDVGWFKDVYATLGAERFKVLYECATYISSGSLTHRRSQLYADAILGKLDRDETERQIEEKRHKEKLRAYALILLDEADGDADLLHRYEFIRAFEREGRRFGATRRESEKRACAAALENLAQTAGLSDVNRLIWRMEAAKLREI
;
A
#
# COMPACT_ATOMS: atom_id res chain seq x y z
N SER A 1 16.08 11.81 0.64
CA SER A 1 15.16 11.23 1.63
C SER A 1 15.64 11.67 3.00
N GLU A 2 14.94 12.60 3.61
CA GLU A 2 15.20 12.93 5.02
C GLU A 2 14.80 11.70 5.84
N ALA A 3 15.80 11.07 6.43
CA ALA A 3 15.58 10.07 7.46
C ALA A 3 14.81 10.76 8.60
N PHE A 4 13.80 10.10 9.14
CA PHE A 4 13.16 10.57 10.37
C PHE A 4 14.25 10.80 11.42
N SER A 5 14.20 11.93 12.12
CA SER A 5 15.03 12.13 13.31
C SER A 5 14.61 11.09 14.37
N ALA A 6 15.50 10.72 15.27
CA ALA A 6 15.19 9.75 16.34
C ALA A 6 13.96 10.19 17.18
N GLU A 7 13.77 11.48 17.33
CA GLU A 7 12.61 12.07 18.01
C GLU A 7 11.29 11.77 17.27
N LYS A 8 11.25 11.98 15.94
CA LYS A 8 10.10 11.65 15.09
C LYS A 8 9.87 10.14 15.01
N GLU A 9 10.92 9.33 15.04
CA GLU A 9 10.78 7.87 15.09
C GLU A 9 10.08 7.41 16.37
N THR A 10 10.43 8.02 17.51
CA THR A 10 9.80 7.74 18.78
C THR A 10 8.32 8.17 18.78
N GLU A 11 8.02 9.34 18.24
CA GLU A 11 6.65 9.86 18.13
C GLU A 11 5.77 8.96 17.26
N VAL A 12 6.27 8.55 16.09
CA VAL A 12 5.54 7.63 15.20
C VAL A 12 5.30 6.28 15.86
N ALA A 13 6.28 5.75 16.61
CA ALA A 13 6.17 4.46 17.29
C ALA A 13 5.08 4.43 18.38
N VAL A 14 4.72 5.59 18.95
CA VAL A 14 3.61 5.71 19.91
C VAL A 14 2.25 5.57 19.22
N HIS A 15 2.13 6.00 17.96
CA HIS A 15 0.85 6.12 17.27
C HIS A 15 0.62 5.05 16.20
N SER A 16 1.63 4.31 15.80
CA SER A 16 1.51 3.28 14.76
C SER A 16 2.33 2.03 15.08
N PRO A 17 1.79 0.82 14.83
CA PRO A 17 2.53 -0.43 14.97
C PRO A 17 3.58 -0.63 13.86
N ILE A 18 3.57 0.22 12.81
CA ILE A 18 4.48 0.11 11.67
C ILE A 18 5.81 0.78 11.99
N PRO A 19 6.95 0.08 11.90
CA PRO A 19 8.25 0.68 12.13
C PRO A 19 8.52 1.87 11.17
N PRO A 20 9.10 2.99 11.65
CA PRO A 20 9.30 4.21 10.85
C PRO A 20 10.00 4.01 9.52
N ARG A 21 11.00 3.11 9.47
CA ARG A 21 11.71 2.75 8.23
C ARG A 21 10.78 2.19 7.14
N ARG A 22 9.68 1.53 7.52
CA ARG A 22 8.74 0.92 6.57
C ARG A 22 7.87 1.97 5.89
N PHE A 23 7.57 3.09 6.55
CA PHE A 23 6.91 4.23 5.91
C PHE A 23 7.75 4.81 4.77
N ASN A 24 9.09 4.84 4.91
CA ASN A 24 9.99 5.27 3.83
C ASN A 24 9.90 4.32 2.62
N ASP A 25 9.72 3.02 2.85
CA ASP A 25 9.53 2.01 1.79
C ASP A 25 8.12 2.05 1.18
N GLY A 26 7.19 2.76 1.81
CA GLY A 26 5.82 2.96 1.33
C GLY A 26 4.77 2.06 1.99
N ALA A 27 5.06 1.52 3.18
CA ALA A 27 4.02 0.96 4.03
C ALA A 27 3.10 2.07 4.54
N PHE A 28 1.84 1.75 4.79
CA PHE A 28 0.81 2.71 5.18
C PHE A 28 -0.03 2.16 6.32
N ASP A 29 -0.31 2.98 7.33
CA ASP A 29 -1.17 2.60 8.44
C ASP A 29 -2.64 2.85 8.09
N VAL A 30 -3.28 1.81 7.56
CA VAL A 30 -4.70 1.84 7.14
C VAL A 30 -5.62 2.06 8.35
N GLY A 31 -5.29 1.46 9.49
CA GLY A 31 -6.07 1.61 10.72
C GLY A 31 -6.09 3.06 11.19
N TRP A 32 -4.91 3.65 11.36
CA TRP A 32 -4.78 5.06 11.73
C TRP A 32 -5.50 6.00 10.75
N PHE A 33 -5.36 5.74 9.44
CA PHE A 33 -6.04 6.56 8.43
C PHE A 33 -7.57 6.51 8.59
N LYS A 34 -8.14 5.32 8.77
CA LYS A 34 -9.59 5.14 8.95
C LYS A 34 -10.08 5.84 10.20
N ASP A 35 -9.34 5.76 11.30
CA ASP A 35 -9.70 6.43 12.57
C ASP A 35 -9.66 7.96 12.44
N VAL A 36 -8.62 8.50 11.78
CA VAL A 36 -8.52 9.93 11.48
C VAL A 36 -9.65 10.37 10.55
N TYR A 37 -9.93 9.62 9.49
CA TYR A 37 -11.01 9.94 8.57
C TYR A 37 -12.38 9.93 9.28
N ALA A 38 -12.65 8.92 10.10
CA ALA A 38 -13.88 8.84 10.90
C ALA A 38 -14.02 10.00 11.90
N THR A 39 -12.91 10.40 12.53
CA THR A 39 -12.89 11.50 13.49
C THR A 39 -13.12 12.86 12.84
N LEU A 40 -12.50 13.11 11.69
CA LEU A 40 -12.63 14.38 10.97
C LEU A 40 -13.97 14.51 10.22
N GLY A 41 -14.49 13.39 9.73
CA GLY A 41 -15.61 13.33 8.79
C GLY A 41 -15.19 13.71 7.36
N ALA A 42 -15.99 13.29 6.39
CA ALA A 42 -15.69 13.42 4.95
C ALA A 42 -15.44 14.87 4.50
N GLU A 43 -16.24 15.82 4.98
CA GLU A 43 -16.15 17.23 4.56
C GLU A 43 -14.83 17.88 5.03
N ARG A 44 -14.46 17.69 6.29
CA ARG A 44 -13.21 18.24 6.83
C ARG A 44 -11.99 17.57 6.20
N PHE A 45 -12.07 16.26 5.99
CA PHE A 45 -11.01 15.52 5.31
C PHE A 45 -10.81 16.04 3.88
N LYS A 46 -11.90 16.29 3.13
CA LYS A 46 -11.85 16.86 1.78
C LYS A 46 -11.10 18.20 1.76
N VAL A 47 -11.41 19.09 2.68
CA VAL A 47 -10.70 20.39 2.78
C VAL A 47 -9.21 20.18 3.04
N LEU A 48 -8.83 19.31 3.97
CA LEU A 48 -7.42 19.00 4.26
C LEU A 48 -6.71 18.38 3.05
N TYR A 49 -7.37 17.48 2.34
CA TYR A 49 -6.87 16.83 1.14
C TYR A 49 -6.61 17.86 0.02
N GLU A 50 -7.55 18.77 -0.22
CA GLU A 50 -7.42 19.84 -1.21
C GLU A 50 -6.32 20.82 -0.83
N CYS A 51 -6.24 21.25 0.44
CA CYS A 51 -5.16 22.11 0.93
C CYS A 51 -3.79 21.43 0.79
N ALA A 52 -3.68 20.17 1.15
CA ALA A 52 -2.45 19.41 1.00
C ALA A 52 -2.02 19.32 -0.48
N THR A 53 -2.96 19.11 -1.38
CA THR A 53 -2.74 19.11 -2.84
C THR A 53 -2.16 20.42 -3.32
N TYR A 54 -2.71 21.54 -2.85
CA TYR A 54 -2.27 22.88 -3.25
C TYR A 54 -0.87 23.24 -2.72
N ILE A 55 -0.60 22.92 -1.44
CA ILE A 55 0.67 23.26 -0.78
C ILE A 55 1.84 22.45 -1.33
N SER A 56 1.59 21.19 -1.70
CA SER A 56 2.66 20.23 -2.01
C SER A 56 2.75 19.88 -3.49
N SER A 57 2.20 20.71 -4.38
CA SER A 57 2.24 20.47 -5.81
C SER A 57 3.69 20.30 -6.29
N GLY A 58 4.17 19.06 -6.36
CA GLY A 58 5.50 18.74 -6.89
C GLY A 58 6.33 17.74 -6.09
N SER A 59 6.08 17.50 -4.81
CA SER A 59 6.86 16.51 -4.06
C SER A 59 6.39 15.07 -4.33
N LEU A 60 7.33 14.13 -4.48
CA LEU A 60 7.02 12.70 -4.67
C LEU A 60 6.25 12.13 -3.48
N THR A 61 6.57 12.55 -2.27
CA THR A 61 5.94 12.11 -1.02
C THR A 61 4.47 12.48 -1.00
N HIS A 62 4.15 13.69 -1.45
CA HIS A 62 2.78 14.17 -1.50
C HIS A 62 1.92 13.41 -2.52
N ARG A 63 2.46 13.18 -3.73
CA ARG A 63 1.79 12.37 -4.76
C ARG A 63 1.50 10.96 -4.26
N ARG A 64 2.42 10.38 -3.49
CA ARG A 64 2.22 9.07 -2.86
C ARG A 64 1.07 9.11 -1.86
N SER A 65 1.04 10.09 -0.96
CA SER A 65 -0.01 10.23 0.04
C SER A 65 -1.39 10.41 -0.58
N GLN A 66 -1.50 11.21 -1.65
CA GLN A 66 -2.74 11.35 -2.42
C GLN A 66 -3.18 10.02 -3.04
N LEU A 67 -2.26 9.32 -3.71
CA LEU A 67 -2.55 8.05 -4.36
C LEU A 67 -3.04 7.00 -3.36
N TYR A 68 -2.47 6.98 -2.16
CA TYR A 68 -2.86 6.06 -1.09
C TYR A 68 -4.24 6.42 -0.51
N ALA A 69 -4.50 7.71 -0.27
CA ALA A 69 -5.81 8.17 0.16
C ALA A 69 -6.89 7.82 -0.88
N ASP A 70 -6.62 8.04 -2.16
CA ASP A 70 -7.53 7.70 -3.25
C ASP A 70 -7.82 6.18 -3.32
N ALA A 71 -6.82 5.35 -3.08
CA ALA A 71 -7.00 3.90 -3.00
C ALA A 71 -7.95 3.49 -1.86
N ILE A 72 -7.70 3.97 -0.64
CA ILE A 72 -8.48 3.61 0.56
C ILE A 72 -9.90 4.18 0.49
N LEU A 73 -10.08 5.34 -0.14
CA LEU A 73 -11.39 5.98 -0.32
C LEU A 73 -12.21 5.43 -1.50
N GLY A 74 -11.71 4.37 -2.17
CA GLY A 74 -12.42 3.73 -3.27
C GLY A 74 -12.47 4.55 -4.56
N LYS A 75 -11.54 5.50 -4.74
CA LYS A 75 -11.46 6.34 -5.94
C LYS A 75 -10.62 5.73 -7.06
N LEU A 76 -9.86 4.68 -6.77
CA LEU A 76 -9.05 3.96 -7.76
C LEU A 76 -9.81 2.73 -8.26
N ASP A 77 -9.90 2.59 -9.57
CA ASP A 77 -10.33 1.36 -10.20
C ASP A 77 -9.21 0.31 -10.14
N ARG A 78 -9.55 -0.91 -9.69
CA ARG A 78 -8.61 -2.00 -9.50
C ARG A 78 -7.99 -2.45 -10.83
N ASP A 79 -8.82 -2.76 -11.81
CA ASP A 79 -8.38 -3.37 -13.07
C ASP A 79 -7.56 -2.37 -13.91
N GLU A 80 -7.98 -1.11 -13.92
CA GLU A 80 -7.21 -0.04 -14.57
C GLU A 80 -5.86 0.20 -13.86
N THR A 81 -5.82 0.13 -12.53
CA THR A 81 -4.57 0.28 -11.78
C THR A 81 -3.62 -0.88 -12.08
N GLU A 82 -4.12 -2.10 -12.15
CA GLU A 82 -3.38 -3.32 -12.48
C GLU A 82 -2.78 -3.22 -13.88
N ARG A 83 -3.58 -2.86 -14.89
CA ARG A 83 -3.12 -2.61 -16.25
C ARG A 83 -1.98 -1.60 -16.32
N GLN A 84 -2.10 -0.49 -15.60
CA GLN A 84 -1.07 0.55 -15.55
C GLN A 84 0.23 0.08 -14.86
N ILE A 85 0.11 -0.80 -13.87
CA ILE A 85 1.28 -1.44 -13.23
C ILE A 85 1.99 -2.35 -14.23
N GLU A 86 1.26 -3.18 -14.97
CA GLU A 86 1.83 -4.09 -15.96
C GLU A 86 2.55 -3.33 -17.09
N GLU A 87 1.89 -2.33 -17.67
CA GLU A 87 2.44 -1.55 -18.78
C GLU A 87 3.78 -0.85 -18.45
N LYS A 88 3.87 -0.27 -17.26
CA LYS A 88 5.00 0.62 -16.89
C LYS A 88 5.84 0.13 -15.71
N ARG A 89 5.48 -0.99 -15.10
CA ARG A 89 6.06 -1.50 -13.85
C ARG A 89 6.12 -0.42 -12.77
N HIS A 90 4.97 0.24 -12.54
CA HIS A 90 4.87 1.43 -11.72
C HIS A 90 4.82 1.09 -10.23
N LYS A 91 5.95 1.18 -9.54
CA LYS A 91 6.11 0.79 -8.12
C LYS A 91 5.18 1.51 -7.14
N GLU A 92 4.92 2.81 -7.33
CA GLU A 92 4.02 3.55 -6.44
C GLU A 92 2.57 3.08 -6.61
N LYS A 93 2.16 2.79 -7.86
CA LYS A 93 0.84 2.21 -8.12
C LYS A 93 0.69 0.80 -7.56
N LEU A 94 1.76 -0.01 -7.58
CA LEU A 94 1.75 -1.33 -6.95
C LEU A 94 1.46 -1.26 -5.44
N ARG A 95 2.06 -0.28 -4.75
CA ARG A 95 1.81 -0.04 -3.31
C ARG A 95 0.38 0.44 -3.06
N ALA A 96 -0.13 1.35 -3.90
CA ALA A 96 -1.49 1.87 -3.80
C ALA A 96 -2.55 0.82 -4.16
N TYR A 97 -2.29 -0.02 -5.15
CA TYR A 97 -3.12 -1.14 -5.56
C TYR A 97 -3.47 -2.07 -4.37
N ALA A 98 -2.48 -2.33 -3.53
CA ALA A 98 -2.66 -3.12 -2.32
C ALA A 98 -3.55 -2.46 -1.26
N LEU A 99 -3.79 -1.15 -1.35
CA LEU A 99 -4.64 -0.36 -0.45
C LEU A 99 -6.09 -0.20 -0.95
N ILE A 100 -6.38 -0.56 -2.21
CA ILE A 100 -7.75 -0.53 -2.74
C ILE A 100 -8.62 -1.46 -1.88
N LEU A 101 -9.85 -1.04 -1.56
CA LEU A 101 -10.79 -1.84 -0.78
C LEU A 101 -10.99 -3.22 -1.42
N LEU A 102 -11.10 -4.25 -0.59
CA LEU A 102 -11.41 -5.59 -1.07
C LEU A 102 -12.85 -5.65 -1.63
N ASP A 103 -13.07 -6.55 -2.57
CA ASP A 103 -14.40 -6.82 -3.11
C ASP A 103 -15.35 -7.26 -1.97
N GLU A 104 -16.52 -6.63 -1.89
CA GLU A 104 -17.50 -6.96 -0.84
C GLU A 104 -18.14 -8.33 -1.05
N ALA A 105 -18.24 -8.79 -2.30
CA ALA A 105 -18.88 -10.06 -2.65
C ALA A 105 -17.94 -11.26 -2.49
N ASP A 106 -16.64 -11.08 -2.82
CA ASP A 106 -15.63 -12.16 -2.75
C ASP A 106 -14.25 -11.62 -2.38
N GLY A 107 -14.15 -11.11 -1.16
CA GLY A 107 -12.90 -10.55 -0.64
C GLY A 107 -11.74 -11.54 -0.54
N ASP A 108 -12.02 -12.84 -0.39
CA ASP A 108 -10.97 -13.86 -0.32
C ASP A 108 -10.37 -14.14 -1.70
N ALA A 109 -11.18 -14.22 -2.75
CA ALA A 109 -10.68 -14.39 -4.12
C ALA A 109 -9.93 -13.13 -4.59
N ASP A 110 -10.45 -11.94 -4.32
CA ASP A 110 -9.77 -10.68 -4.62
C ASP A 110 -8.42 -10.56 -3.90
N LEU A 111 -8.38 -10.95 -2.61
CA LEU A 111 -7.16 -10.95 -1.82
C LEU A 111 -6.10 -11.90 -2.41
N LEU A 112 -6.51 -13.11 -2.80
CA LEU A 112 -5.64 -14.10 -3.42
C LEU A 112 -5.12 -13.61 -4.78
N HIS A 113 -5.99 -13.07 -5.61
CA HIS A 113 -5.62 -12.49 -6.91
C HIS A 113 -4.54 -11.41 -6.75
N ARG A 114 -4.75 -10.46 -5.84
CA ARG A 114 -3.79 -9.36 -5.60
C ARG A 114 -2.47 -9.86 -5.02
N TYR A 115 -2.53 -10.84 -4.11
CA TYR A 115 -1.32 -11.48 -3.60
C TYR A 115 -0.51 -12.10 -4.73
N GLU A 116 -1.15 -12.88 -5.60
CA GLU A 116 -0.49 -13.53 -6.72
C GLU A 116 0.07 -12.53 -7.74
N PHE A 117 -0.66 -11.46 -8.02
CA PHE A 117 -0.21 -10.37 -8.88
C PHE A 117 1.08 -9.71 -8.35
N ILE A 118 1.14 -9.36 -7.06
CA ILE A 118 2.34 -8.79 -6.44
C ILE A 118 3.51 -9.78 -6.50
N ARG A 119 3.25 -11.07 -6.26
CA ARG A 119 4.29 -12.12 -6.35
C ARG A 119 4.77 -12.35 -7.79
N ALA A 120 3.88 -12.25 -8.77
CA ALA A 120 4.25 -12.31 -10.19
C ALA A 120 5.13 -11.13 -10.58
N PHE A 121 4.76 -9.91 -10.18
CA PHE A 121 5.57 -8.71 -10.38
C PHE A 121 6.99 -8.87 -9.79
N GLU A 122 7.12 -9.42 -8.59
CA GLU A 122 8.42 -9.69 -7.97
C GLU A 122 9.24 -10.72 -8.77
N ARG A 123 8.62 -11.83 -9.20
CA ARG A 123 9.29 -12.87 -9.99
C ARG A 123 9.82 -12.33 -11.31
N GLU A 124 9.01 -11.56 -12.02
CA GLU A 124 9.41 -10.93 -13.29
C GLU A 124 10.55 -9.93 -13.12
N GLY A 125 10.63 -9.27 -11.96
CA GLY A 125 11.70 -8.34 -11.60
C GLY A 125 13.09 -8.96 -11.63
N ARG A 126 13.20 -10.30 -11.55
CA ARG A 126 14.48 -11.03 -11.53
C ARG A 126 15.28 -10.86 -12.83
N ARG A 127 14.62 -10.53 -13.94
CA ARG A 127 15.25 -10.27 -15.25
C ARG A 127 16.03 -8.96 -15.32
N PHE A 128 15.83 -8.06 -14.36
CA PHE A 128 16.48 -6.74 -14.34
C PHE A 128 17.79 -6.76 -13.54
N GLY A 129 18.63 -5.74 -13.76
CA GLY A 129 19.87 -5.56 -13.01
C GLY A 129 19.66 -5.36 -11.51
N ALA A 130 20.70 -5.58 -10.71
CA ALA A 130 20.63 -5.65 -9.23
C ALA A 130 19.94 -4.47 -8.57
N THR A 131 20.26 -3.24 -8.97
CA THR A 131 19.68 -2.01 -8.39
C THR A 131 18.17 -1.92 -8.61
N ARG A 132 17.69 -2.21 -9.83
CA ARG A 132 16.27 -2.19 -10.14
C ARG A 132 15.55 -3.32 -9.43
N ARG A 133 16.10 -4.53 -9.46
CA ARG A 133 15.55 -5.69 -8.77
C ARG A 133 15.36 -5.43 -7.27
N GLU A 134 16.36 -4.86 -6.60
CA GLU A 134 16.25 -4.54 -5.17
C GLU A 134 15.19 -3.46 -4.91
N SER A 135 15.10 -2.45 -5.77
CA SER A 135 14.06 -1.42 -5.68
C SER A 135 12.65 -1.98 -5.90
N GLU A 136 12.46 -2.90 -6.84
CA GLU A 136 11.18 -3.57 -7.08
C GLU A 136 10.82 -4.53 -5.92
N LYS A 137 11.81 -5.26 -5.38
CA LYS A 137 11.62 -6.13 -4.21
C LYS A 137 11.13 -5.35 -2.98
N ARG A 138 11.71 -4.18 -2.70
CA ARG A 138 11.22 -3.29 -1.62
C ARG A 138 9.80 -2.80 -1.88
N ALA A 139 9.46 -2.49 -3.13
CA ALA A 139 8.10 -2.09 -3.48
C ALA A 139 7.09 -3.23 -3.26
N CYS A 140 7.45 -4.47 -3.63
CA CYS A 140 6.61 -5.65 -3.38
C CYS A 140 6.44 -5.93 -1.89
N ALA A 141 7.51 -5.81 -1.09
CA ALA A 141 7.41 -5.99 0.35
C ALA A 141 6.46 -4.97 1.00
N ALA A 142 6.55 -3.69 0.62
CA ALA A 142 5.64 -2.66 1.08
C ALA A 142 4.19 -2.91 0.59
N ALA A 143 4.00 -3.36 -0.65
CA ALA A 143 2.68 -3.71 -1.17
C ALA A 143 2.06 -4.89 -0.41
N LEU A 144 2.83 -5.92 -0.07
CA LEU A 144 2.32 -7.04 0.74
C LEU A 144 1.95 -6.62 2.17
N GLU A 145 2.70 -5.69 2.79
CA GLU A 145 2.31 -5.10 4.07
C GLU A 145 1.01 -4.31 3.96
N ASN A 146 0.89 -3.48 2.95
CA ASN A 146 -0.33 -2.72 2.68
C ASN A 146 -1.53 -3.66 2.45
N LEU A 147 -1.33 -4.74 1.70
CA LEU A 147 -2.38 -5.74 1.46
C LEU A 147 -2.80 -6.46 2.75
N ALA A 148 -1.86 -6.81 3.62
CA ALA A 148 -2.16 -7.37 4.93
C ALA A 148 -3.00 -6.40 5.77
N GLN A 149 -2.65 -5.12 5.81
CA GLN A 149 -3.41 -4.07 6.49
C GLN A 149 -4.83 -3.93 5.90
N THR A 150 -4.97 -3.94 4.58
CA THR A 150 -6.26 -3.86 3.89
C THR A 150 -7.15 -5.05 4.24
N ALA A 151 -6.56 -6.25 4.39
CA ALA A 151 -7.25 -7.47 4.80
C ALA A 151 -7.51 -7.56 6.32
N GLY A 152 -7.11 -6.56 7.12
CA GLY A 152 -7.24 -6.57 8.58
C GLY A 152 -6.34 -7.60 9.26
N LEU A 153 -5.26 -8.02 8.62
CA LEU A 153 -4.29 -8.97 9.18
C LEU A 153 -3.20 -8.22 9.95
N SER A 154 -2.72 -8.81 11.05
CA SER A 154 -1.74 -8.16 11.93
C SER A 154 -0.36 -7.99 11.31
N ASP A 155 0.00 -8.84 10.35
CA ASP A 155 1.31 -8.83 9.69
C ASP A 155 1.30 -9.57 8.35
N VAL A 156 2.36 -9.36 7.58
CA VAL A 156 2.55 -9.96 6.26
C VAL A 156 2.72 -11.49 6.30
N ASN A 157 3.23 -12.07 7.39
CA ASN A 157 3.39 -13.53 7.48
C ASN A 157 2.03 -14.22 7.55
N ARG A 158 1.08 -13.63 8.28
CA ARG A 158 -0.30 -14.12 8.32
C ARG A 158 -0.97 -14.05 6.95
N LEU A 159 -0.73 -12.99 6.18
CA LEU A 159 -1.19 -12.89 4.81
C LEU A 159 -0.60 -14.05 3.96
N ILE A 160 0.71 -14.23 4.00
CA ILE A 160 1.40 -15.26 3.22
C ILE A 160 0.83 -16.65 3.57
N TRP A 161 0.74 -17.00 4.85
CA TRP A 161 0.22 -18.29 5.28
C TRP A 161 -1.23 -18.53 4.81
N ARG A 162 -2.09 -17.49 4.93
CA ARG A 162 -3.48 -17.58 4.46
C ARG A 162 -3.56 -17.81 2.97
N MET A 163 -2.77 -17.08 2.17
CA MET A 163 -2.78 -17.19 0.70
C MET A 163 -2.17 -18.51 0.21
N GLU A 164 -1.06 -18.93 0.78
CA GLU A 164 -0.47 -20.23 0.41
C GLU A 164 -1.38 -21.41 0.80
N ALA A 165 -2.09 -21.32 1.93
CA ALA A 165 -3.09 -22.31 2.30
C ALA A 165 -4.33 -22.30 1.38
N ALA A 166 -4.74 -21.14 0.88
CA ALA A 166 -5.84 -21.03 -0.08
C ALA A 166 -5.48 -21.70 -1.42
N LYS A 167 -4.29 -21.45 -1.94
CA LYS A 167 -3.78 -22.08 -3.17
C LYS A 167 -3.78 -23.62 -3.13
N LEU A 168 -3.47 -24.18 -1.96
CA LEU A 168 -3.48 -25.65 -1.79
C LEU A 168 -4.89 -26.27 -1.81
N ARG A 169 -5.94 -25.46 -1.62
CA ARG A 169 -7.34 -25.94 -1.68
C ARG A 169 -7.93 -25.90 -3.09
N GLU A 170 -7.30 -25.18 -4.01
CA GLU A 170 -7.72 -25.08 -5.41
C GLU A 170 -7.11 -26.20 -6.29
N ILE A 171 -6.23 -27.02 -5.71
CA ILE A 171 -5.62 -28.20 -6.35
C ILE A 171 -6.41 -29.44 -5.96
#